data_716a97bef912e8dc20a28edcfe5476c3
#
_entry.id   716a97bef912e8dc20a28edcfe5476c3
#
_cell.length_a   1.000
_cell.length_b   1.000
_cell.length_c   1.000
_cell.angle_alpha   90.00
_cell.angle_beta   90.00
_cell.angle_gamma   90.00
#
_symmetry.space_group_name_H-M   'P 1'
#
loop_
_entity.id
_entity.type
_entity.pdbx_description
1 polymer ?
#
loop_
_entity_poly.entity_id
_entity_poly.type
_entity_poly.pdbx_seq_one_letter_code
_entity_poly.pdbx_strand_id
1 'polypeptide(L)'
;MQIDVKYVPKYCVAGDTKYYQYTAIDEYSRLVYREMYDEHSTYSSQDFIRKVIAFFPFKVELVQTDNGTEWTNALISNDPKPTLFEEELIKAGISYKRIRVATPRHNGKVERQHRTDEKRFYKKMKMYDLEDGRKQLKRYNRFSNTVPKVCLGYKSPNETLAEYQKKAA
;
A
#
# COMPACT_ATOMS: atom_id res chain seq x y z
N MET A 1 9.55 -2.52 -2.96
CA MET A 1 8.13 -2.44 -2.49
C MET A 1 7.37 -1.49 -3.39
N GLN A 2 6.14 -1.83 -3.79
CA GLN A 2 5.26 -0.92 -4.53
C GLN A 2 4.20 -0.35 -3.59
N ILE A 3 3.94 0.96 -3.72
CA ILE A 3 2.92 1.66 -2.95
C ILE A 3 1.99 2.40 -3.91
N ASP A 4 0.70 2.41 -3.61
CA ASP A 4 -0.33 3.08 -4.41
C ASP A 4 -1.57 3.39 -3.56
N VAL A 5 -2.37 4.35 -4.03
CA VAL A 5 -3.64 4.77 -3.43
C VAL A 5 -4.79 4.47 -4.38
N LYS A 6 -5.90 4.02 -3.83
CA LYS A 6 -7.16 3.91 -4.56
C LYS A 6 -8.32 4.54 -3.78
N TYR A 7 -9.33 4.98 -4.48
CA TYR A 7 -10.61 5.31 -3.86
C TYR A 7 -11.29 4.07 -3.29
N VAL A 8 -11.84 4.20 -2.08
CA VAL A 8 -12.75 3.20 -1.54
C VAL A 8 -14.06 3.26 -2.35
N PRO A 9 -14.58 2.13 -2.83
CA PRO A 9 -15.79 2.15 -3.66
C PRO A 9 -17.00 2.72 -2.92
N LYS A 10 -17.69 3.68 -3.53
CA LYS A 10 -18.83 4.36 -2.92
C LYS A 10 -19.96 3.42 -2.50
N TYR A 11 -20.16 2.33 -3.22
CA TYR A 11 -21.23 1.36 -2.94
C TYR A 11 -21.10 0.62 -1.59
N CYS A 12 -19.90 0.61 -0.99
CA CYS A 12 -19.66 -0.01 0.32
C CYS A 12 -19.64 0.99 1.48
N VAL A 13 -19.75 2.30 1.20
CA VAL A 13 -19.70 3.36 2.20
C VAL A 13 -21.12 3.86 2.51
N ALA A 14 -21.46 3.98 3.78
CA ALA A 14 -22.69 4.63 4.21
C ALA A 14 -22.51 6.15 4.11
N GLY A 15 -23.37 6.83 3.33
CA GLY A 15 -23.28 8.27 3.11
C GLY A 15 -22.38 8.67 1.93
N ASP A 16 -21.98 9.96 1.88
CA ASP A 16 -21.30 10.57 0.75
C ASP A 16 -19.80 10.83 0.97
N THR A 17 -19.26 10.44 2.13
CA THR A 17 -17.86 10.64 2.45
C THR A 17 -16.95 9.80 1.52
N LYS A 18 -15.89 10.44 1.03
CA LYS A 18 -14.85 9.75 0.23
C LYS A 18 -13.75 9.24 1.16
N TYR A 19 -13.36 7.99 0.96
CA TYR A 19 -12.22 7.39 1.65
C TYR A 19 -11.20 6.85 0.66
N TYR A 20 -9.97 6.72 1.12
CA TYR A 20 -8.82 6.31 0.34
C TYR A 20 -8.15 5.12 0.99
N GLN A 21 -7.87 4.08 0.20
CA GLN A 21 -7.05 2.96 0.63
C GLN A 21 -5.63 3.15 0.13
N TYR A 22 -4.70 3.30 1.04
CA TYR A 22 -3.27 3.23 0.79
C TYR A 22 -2.82 1.78 0.89
N THR A 23 -1.98 1.33 -0.03
CA THR A 23 -1.56 -0.08 -0.13
C THR A 23 -0.07 -0.16 -0.38
N ALA A 24 0.65 -0.93 0.43
CA ALA A 24 2.02 -1.32 0.20
C ALA A 24 2.11 -2.83 -0.04
N ILE A 25 2.82 -3.24 -1.09
CA ILE A 25 3.05 -4.65 -1.40
C ILE A 25 4.54 -4.93 -1.58
N ASP A 26 5.04 -5.92 -0.85
CA ASP A 26 6.38 -6.44 -1.09
C ASP A 26 6.44 -7.21 -2.41
N GLU A 27 7.46 -6.92 -3.21
CA GLU A 27 7.56 -7.48 -4.55
C GLU A 27 7.98 -8.95 -4.57
N TYR A 28 8.65 -9.44 -3.54
CA TYR A 28 9.07 -10.82 -3.41
C TYR A 28 7.99 -11.68 -2.78
N SER A 29 7.69 -11.47 -1.51
CA SER A 29 6.76 -12.29 -0.74
C SER A 29 5.29 -12.05 -1.06
N ARG A 30 4.96 -10.93 -1.74
CA ARG A 30 3.57 -10.45 -1.92
C ARG A 30 2.87 -10.14 -0.61
N LEU A 31 3.61 -9.96 0.48
CA LEU A 31 3.06 -9.47 1.75
C LEU A 31 2.48 -8.08 1.53
N VAL A 32 1.27 -7.84 2.04
CA VAL A 32 0.52 -6.61 1.78
C VAL A 32 0.12 -5.97 3.10
N TYR A 33 0.33 -4.67 3.18
CA TYR A 33 -0.25 -3.80 4.21
C TYR A 33 -1.17 -2.76 3.56
N ARG A 34 -2.31 -2.50 4.20
CA ARG A 34 -3.28 -1.50 3.76
C ARG A 34 -3.73 -0.67 4.95
N GLU A 35 -3.97 0.60 4.70
CA GLU A 35 -4.58 1.52 5.66
C GLU A 35 -5.63 2.37 4.95
N MET A 36 -6.59 2.90 5.71
CA MET A 36 -7.67 3.73 5.18
C MET A 36 -7.62 5.13 5.78
N TYR A 37 -7.84 6.13 4.91
CA TYR A 37 -7.82 7.54 5.27
C TYR A 37 -9.04 8.25 4.67
N ASP A 38 -9.42 9.36 5.26
CA ASP A 38 -10.47 10.28 4.81
C ASP A 38 -9.92 11.40 3.93
N GLU A 39 -8.60 11.50 3.81
CA GLU A 39 -7.94 12.45 2.93
C GLU A 39 -6.85 11.80 2.05
N HIS A 40 -6.63 12.44 0.91
CA HIS A 40 -5.58 12.08 -0.05
C HIS A 40 -4.50 13.16 -0.01
N SER A 41 -3.60 13.06 0.95
CA SER A 41 -2.62 14.10 1.27
C SER A 41 -1.23 13.55 1.59
N THR A 42 -0.24 14.43 1.61
CA THR A 42 1.11 14.07 2.06
C THR A 42 1.16 13.74 3.55
N TYR A 43 0.22 14.24 4.38
CA TYR A 43 0.09 13.86 5.79
C TYR A 43 -0.33 12.41 5.94
N SER A 44 -1.35 11.98 5.19
CA SER A 44 -1.78 10.58 5.15
C SER A 44 -0.66 9.68 4.62
N SER A 45 0.09 10.13 3.62
CA SER A 45 1.23 9.38 3.06
C SER A 45 2.37 9.23 4.06
N GLN A 46 2.65 10.27 4.85
CA GLN A 46 3.65 10.23 5.92
C GLN A 46 3.26 9.23 7.02
N ASP A 47 2.03 9.31 7.52
CA ASP A 47 1.51 8.36 8.52
C ASP A 47 1.53 6.93 7.98
N PHE A 48 1.11 6.77 6.71
CA PHE A 48 1.12 5.47 6.05
C PHE A 48 2.50 4.84 5.97
N ILE A 49 3.53 5.59 5.53
CA ILE A 49 4.89 5.03 5.41
C ILE A 49 5.49 4.66 6.78
N ARG A 50 5.20 5.42 7.84
CA ARG A 50 5.59 5.05 9.22
C ARG A 50 4.97 3.72 9.63
N LYS A 51 3.69 3.51 9.34
CA LYS A 51 2.98 2.25 9.62
C LYS A 51 3.52 1.10 8.76
N VAL A 52 3.88 1.37 7.50
CA VAL A 52 4.54 0.39 6.60
C VAL A 52 5.86 -0.08 7.21
N ILE A 53 6.72 0.85 7.62
CA ILE A 53 8.02 0.53 8.23
C ILE A 53 7.83 -0.33 9.51
N ALA A 54 6.83 -0.01 10.31
CA ALA A 54 6.52 -0.76 11.54
C ALA A 54 5.88 -2.14 11.27
N PHE A 55 5.17 -2.30 10.16
CA PHE A 55 4.45 -3.53 9.83
C PHE A 55 5.35 -4.62 9.24
N PHE A 56 6.25 -4.25 8.31
CA PHE A 56 7.07 -5.24 7.62
C PHE A 56 8.20 -5.74 8.53
N PRO A 57 8.36 -7.08 8.72
CA PRO A 57 9.36 -7.65 9.62
C PRO A 57 10.76 -7.74 8.98
N PHE A 58 11.07 -6.81 8.08
CA PHE A 58 12.36 -6.64 7.41
C PHE A 58 12.57 -5.18 7.04
N LYS A 59 13.84 -4.81 6.85
CA LYS A 59 14.17 -3.46 6.40
C LYS A 59 13.64 -3.21 4.98
N VAL A 60 12.84 -2.18 4.82
CA VAL A 60 12.40 -1.71 3.51
C VAL A 60 13.55 -0.92 2.89
N GLU A 61 14.10 -1.39 1.77
CA GLU A 61 15.25 -0.75 1.12
C GLU A 61 14.84 0.22 0.02
N LEU A 62 13.76 -0.11 -0.70
CA LEU A 62 13.29 0.66 -1.84
C LEU A 62 11.76 0.73 -1.86
N VAL A 63 11.26 1.94 -1.97
CA VAL A 63 9.82 2.22 -2.20
C VAL A 63 9.65 2.77 -3.61
N GLN A 64 8.62 2.30 -4.30
CA GLN A 64 8.20 2.77 -5.61
C GLN A 64 6.74 3.22 -5.58
N THR A 65 6.46 4.43 -6.09
CA THR A 65 5.10 4.96 -6.27
C THR A 65 4.93 5.47 -7.70
N ASP A 66 3.72 5.87 -8.03
CA ASP A 66 3.47 6.76 -9.17
C ASP A 66 3.91 8.20 -8.87
N ASN A 67 3.49 9.16 -9.69
CA ASN A 67 3.85 10.57 -9.53
C ASN A 67 2.71 11.40 -8.90
N GLY A 68 1.86 10.79 -8.10
CA GLY A 68 0.80 11.48 -7.37
C GLY A 68 1.36 12.55 -6.42
N THR A 69 0.61 13.63 -6.23
CA THR A 69 1.02 14.78 -5.42
C THR A 69 1.07 14.47 -3.92
N GLU A 70 0.42 13.41 -3.51
CA GLU A 70 0.51 12.86 -2.15
C GLU A 70 1.89 12.26 -1.85
N TRP A 71 2.62 11.85 -2.90
CA TRP A 71 3.95 11.25 -2.79
C TRP A 71 5.08 12.23 -3.08
N THR A 72 4.93 13.07 -4.12
CA THR A 72 6.03 13.90 -4.63
C THR A 72 5.55 15.20 -5.28
N ASN A 73 6.36 16.24 -5.15
CA ASN A 73 6.16 17.53 -5.82
C ASN A 73 6.93 17.66 -7.16
N ALA A 74 7.61 16.62 -7.58
CA ALA A 74 8.58 16.69 -8.67
C ALA A 74 8.02 17.06 -10.05
N LEU A 75 6.70 16.92 -10.26
CA LEU A 75 6.04 17.36 -11.51
C LEU A 75 5.36 18.72 -11.38
N ILE A 76 5.36 19.34 -10.19
CA ILE A 76 4.65 20.60 -9.93
C ILE A 76 5.61 21.79 -9.93
N SER A 77 6.87 21.58 -9.57
CA SER A 77 7.87 22.64 -9.39
C SER A 77 9.18 22.31 -10.08
N ASN A 78 9.87 23.34 -10.58
CA ASN A 78 11.23 23.22 -11.10
C ASN A 78 12.29 23.07 -10.00
N ASP A 79 11.94 23.43 -8.75
CA ASP A 79 12.74 23.22 -7.54
C ASP A 79 11.86 22.61 -6.44
N PRO A 80 11.54 21.31 -6.54
CA PRO A 80 10.57 20.68 -5.65
C PRO A 80 11.19 20.43 -4.28
N LYS A 81 10.61 21.05 -3.25
CA LYS A 81 10.91 20.68 -1.86
C LYS A 81 10.35 19.26 -1.60
N PRO A 82 11.08 18.44 -0.81
CA PRO A 82 10.57 17.13 -0.42
C PRO A 82 9.19 17.22 0.24
N THR A 83 8.32 16.27 -0.08
CA THR A 83 7.07 16.09 0.64
C THR A 83 7.33 15.47 2.01
N LEU A 84 6.34 15.51 2.91
CA LEU A 84 6.45 14.84 4.22
C LEU A 84 6.69 13.33 4.07
N PHE A 85 6.16 12.73 3.00
CA PHE A 85 6.42 11.33 2.66
C PHE A 85 7.90 11.12 2.28
N GLU A 86 8.44 11.95 1.39
CA GLU A 86 9.85 11.86 0.98
C GLU A 86 10.80 12.11 2.15
N GLU A 87 10.47 13.07 3.05
CA GLU A 87 11.25 13.30 4.28
C GLU A 87 11.31 12.06 5.18
N GLU A 88 10.20 11.33 5.34
CA GLU A 88 10.20 10.10 6.15
C GLU A 88 11.05 8.99 5.50
N LEU A 89 11.02 8.88 4.18
CA LEU A 89 11.90 7.94 3.47
C LEU A 89 13.37 8.26 3.67
N ILE A 90 13.74 9.55 3.58
CA ILE A 90 15.12 10.03 3.83
C ILE A 90 15.54 9.71 5.27
N LYS A 91 14.70 10.03 6.27
CA LYS A 91 14.97 9.73 7.69
C LYS A 91 15.16 8.23 7.94
N ALA A 92 14.39 7.38 7.26
CA ALA A 92 14.47 5.93 7.39
C ALA A 92 15.59 5.29 6.55
N GLY A 93 16.31 6.06 5.73
CA GLY A 93 17.33 5.54 4.82
C GLY A 93 16.76 4.62 3.74
N ILE A 94 15.55 4.91 3.26
CA ILE A 94 14.84 4.14 2.25
C ILE A 94 15.01 4.84 0.90
N SER A 95 15.48 4.10 -0.10
CA SER A 95 15.56 4.60 -1.47
C SER A 95 14.18 4.82 -2.08
N TYR A 96 14.02 5.90 -2.85
CA TYR A 96 12.75 6.24 -3.47
C TYR A 96 12.85 6.21 -5.00
N LYS A 97 11.87 5.56 -5.64
CA LYS A 97 11.77 5.48 -7.08
C LYS A 97 10.35 5.83 -7.53
N ARG A 98 10.25 6.79 -8.44
CA ARG A 98 9.00 7.09 -9.13
C ARG A 98 8.92 6.31 -10.43
N ILE A 99 7.74 5.83 -10.78
CA ILE A 99 7.53 5.23 -12.10
C ILE A 99 7.64 6.30 -13.18
N ARG A 100 8.11 5.92 -14.37
CA ARG A 100 8.11 6.83 -15.51
C ARG A 100 6.69 7.15 -15.92
N VAL A 101 6.44 8.41 -16.30
CA VAL A 101 5.15 8.84 -16.86
C VAL A 101 4.77 7.93 -18.02
N ALA A 102 3.50 7.58 -18.14
CA ALA A 102 2.96 6.67 -19.15
C ALA A 102 3.52 5.23 -19.16
N THR A 103 4.05 4.73 -18.02
CA THR A 103 4.56 3.36 -17.94
C THR A 103 3.80 2.56 -16.84
N PRO A 104 2.50 2.25 -17.01
CA PRO A 104 1.66 1.63 -15.98
C PRO A 104 2.13 0.24 -15.54
N ARG A 105 2.92 -0.45 -16.37
CA ARG A 105 3.45 -1.79 -16.04
C ARG A 105 4.31 -1.82 -14.78
N HIS A 106 4.90 -0.70 -14.39
CA HIS A 106 5.80 -0.63 -13.24
C HIS A 106 5.08 -0.76 -11.89
N ASN A 107 3.78 -0.42 -11.80
CA ASN A 107 2.97 -0.54 -10.58
C ASN A 107 1.98 -1.72 -10.62
N GLY A 108 2.16 -2.64 -11.56
CA GLY A 108 1.22 -3.72 -11.87
C GLY A 108 0.93 -4.70 -10.72
N LYS A 109 1.83 -4.82 -9.72
CA LYS A 109 1.60 -5.72 -8.57
C LYS A 109 0.58 -5.12 -7.61
N VAL A 110 0.73 -3.84 -7.27
CA VAL A 110 -0.21 -3.15 -6.37
C VAL A 110 -1.56 -2.93 -7.07
N GLU A 111 -1.58 -2.58 -8.36
CA GLU A 111 -2.83 -2.49 -9.15
C GLU A 111 -3.59 -3.82 -9.20
N ARG A 112 -2.87 -4.93 -9.41
CA ARG A 112 -3.47 -6.27 -9.36
C ARG A 112 -4.01 -6.58 -7.96
N GLN A 113 -3.32 -6.13 -6.92
CA GLN A 113 -3.80 -6.28 -5.55
C GLN A 113 -5.08 -5.48 -5.33
N HIS A 114 -5.17 -4.24 -5.85
CA HIS A 114 -6.39 -3.43 -5.79
C HIS A 114 -7.59 -4.13 -6.46
N ARG A 115 -7.40 -4.78 -7.61
CA ARG A 115 -8.46 -5.58 -8.26
C ARG A 115 -8.88 -6.79 -7.42
N THR A 116 -7.95 -7.40 -6.71
CA THR A 116 -8.24 -8.50 -5.78
C THR A 116 -9.03 -8.00 -4.58
N ASP A 117 -8.65 -6.86 -4.01
CA ASP A 117 -9.33 -6.23 -2.88
C ASP A 117 -10.76 -5.83 -3.24
N GLU A 118 -10.96 -5.31 -4.45
CA GLU A 118 -12.29 -5.02 -4.98
C GLU A 118 -13.21 -6.24 -4.94
N LYS A 119 -12.73 -7.38 -5.45
CA LYS A 119 -13.53 -8.62 -5.56
C LYS A 119 -13.74 -9.33 -4.23
N ARG A 120 -12.69 -9.37 -3.38
CA ARG A 120 -12.67 -10.22 -2.18
C ARG A 120 -13.07 -9.51 -0.91
N PHE A 121 -12.91 -8.18 -0.88
CA PHE A 121 -13.18 -7.35 0.29
C PHE A 121 -14.32 -6.37 0.03
N TYR A 122 -14.14 -5.37 -0.83
CA TYR A 122 -15.10 -4.29 -0.99
C TYR A 122 -16.48 -4.74 -1.48
N LYS A 123 -16.58 -5.69 -2.39
CA LYS A 123 -17.89 -6.23 -2.83
C LYS A 123 -18.67 -6.94 -1.72
N LYS A 124 -18.04 -7.27 -0.61
CA LYS A 124 -18.62 -8.04 0.50
C LYS A 124 -18.77 -7.24 1.79
N MET A 125 -18.21 -6.03 1.84
CA MET A 125 -18.25 -5.19 3.03
C MET A 125 -19.26 -4.05 2.92
N LYS A 126 -19.70 -3.59 4.07
CA LYS A 126 -20.32 -2.28 4.28
C LYS A 126 -19.59 -1.61 5.43
N MET A 127 -19.36 -0.32 5.32
CA MET A 127 -18.77 0.48 6.39
C MET A 127 -19.60 1.72 6.68
N TYR A 128 -19.68 2.07 7.94
CA TYR A 128 -20.45 3.21 8.43
C TYR A 128 -19.60 4.48 8.52
N ASP A 129 -18.36 4.31 8.96
CA ASP A 129 -17.39 5.39 9.14
C ASP A 129 -15.95 4.88 8.89
N LEU A 130 -14.98 5.78 9.04
CA LEU A 130 -13.56 5.48 8.83
C LEU A 130 -13.05 4.41 9.82
N GLU A 131 -13.49 4.49 11.07
CA GLU A 131 -13.01 3.57 12.11
C GLU A 131 -13.51 2.15 11.88
N ASP A 132 -14.77 1.99 11.51
CA ASP A 132 -15.33 0.71 11.11
C ASP A 132 -14.61 0.15 9.88
N GLY A 133 -14.38 0.98 8.87
CA GLY A 133 -13.60 0.62 7.69
C GLY A 133 -12.18 0.14 8.05
N ARG A 134 -11.48 0.85 8.93
CA ARG A 134 -10.14 0.48 9.43
C ARG A 134 -10.16 -0.86 10.20
N LYS A 135 -11.15 -1.09 11.05
CA LYS A 135 -11.32 -2.36 11.78
C LYS A 135 -11.50 -3.54 10.83
N GLN A 136 -12.35 -3.39 9.81
CA GLN A 136 -12.57 -4.42 8.80
C GLN A 136 -11.32 -4.64 7.95
N LEU A 137 -10.64 -3.57 7.52
CA LEU A 137 -9.42 -3.65 6.72
C LEU A 137 -8.27 -4.31 7.49
N LYS A 138 -8.14 -4.07 8.79
CA LYS A 138 -7.16 -4.73 9.66
C LYS A 138 -7.35 -6.24 9.72
N ARG A 139 -8.60 -6.72 9.79
CA ARG A 139 -8.92 -8.16 9.71
C ARG A 139 -8.59 -8.72 8.33
N TYR A 140 -8.92 -7.97 7.29
CA TYR A 140 -8.62 -8.36 5.91
C TYR A 140 -7.11 -8.41 5.63
N ASN A 141 -6.31 -7.49 6.15
CA ASN A 141 -4.85 -7.53 6.06
C ASN A 141 -4.29 -8.85 6.59
N ARG A 142 -4.73 -9.28 7.79
CA ARG A 142 -4.30 -10.56 8.37
C ARG A 142 -4.70 -11.73 7.47
N PHE A 143 -5.98 -11.81 7.11
CA PHE A 143 -6.50 -12.88 6.27
C PHE A 143 -5.82 -12.93 4.89
N SER A 144 -5.70 -11.81 4.18
CA SER A 144 -5.17 -11.79 2.81
C SER A 144 -3.72 -12.28 2.71
N ASN A 145 -2.95 -12.15 3.80
CA ASN A 145 -1.56 -12.58 3.87
C ASN A 145 -1.39 -14.07 4.24
N THR A 146 -2.49 -14.77 4.60
CA THR A 146 -2.51 -16.23 4.78
C THR A 146 -3.08 -16.97 3.57
N VAL A 147 -3.62 -16.25 2.58
CA VAL A 147 -4.23 -16.88 1.39
C VAL A 147 -3.15 -17.26 0.39
N PRO A 148 -3.08 -18.54 -0.04
CA PRO A 148 -2.15 -18.99 -1.08
C PRO A 148 -2.33 -18.23 -2.39
N LYS A 149 -1.21 -17.95 -3.06
CA LYS A 149 -1.17 -17.24 -4.35
C LYS A 149 -0.48 -18.10 -5.41
N VAL A 150 -1.08 -18.21 -6.59
CA VAL A 150 -0.51 -18.95 -7.73
C VAL A 150 0.90 -18.47 -8.07
N CYS A 151 1.13 -17.14 -8.07
CA CYS A 151 2.45 -16.55 -8.35
C CYS A 151 3.53 -16.85 -7.29
N LEU A 152 3.17 -17.47 -6.17
CA LEU A 152 4.08 -17.94 -5.12
C LEU A 152 4.15 -19.47 -5.06
N GLY A 153 3.75 -20.18 -6.13
CA GLY A 153 3.70 -21.63 -6.13
C GLY A 153 2.68 -22.18 -5.13
N TYR A 154 1.53 -21.53 -5.01
CA TYR A 154 0.46 -21.85 -4.04
C TYR A 154 0.84 -21.67 -2.56
N LYS A 155 1.89 -20.93 -2.27
CA LYS A 155 2.20 -20.47 -0.91
C LYS A 155 1.52 -19.16 -0.61
N SER A 156 1.25 -18.94 0.67
CA SER A 156 0.81 -17.63 1.16
C SER A 156 1.98 -16.64 1.25
N PRO A 157 1.72 -15.34 1.29
CA PRO A 157 2.75 -14.34 1.59
C PRO A 157 3.53 -14.61 2.87
N ASN A 158 2.84 -15.00 3.95
CA ASN A 158 3.48 -15.32 5.22
C ASN A 158 4.42 -16.54 5.14
N GLU A 159 4.00 -17.61 4.46
CA GLU A 159 4.85 -18.80 4.26
C GLU A 159 6.08 -18.47 3.41
N THR A 160 5.90 -17.71 2.32
CA THR A 160 7.01 -17.29 1.46
C THR A 160 8.03 -16.45 2.22
N LEU A 161 7.57 -15.54 3.08
CA LEU A 161 8.45 -14.74 3.92
C LEU A 161 9.19 -15.60 4.96
N ALA A 162 8.49 -16.51 5.64
CA ALA A 162 9.09 -17.41 6.62
C ALA A 162 10.19 -18.31 6.01
N GLU A 163 9.96 -18.81 4.81
CA GLU A 163 10.98 -19.58 4.08
C GLU A 163 12.21 -18.74 3.72
N TYR A 164 12.00 -17.48 3.31
CA TYR A 164 13.11 -16.58 3.01
C TYR A 164 13.95 -16.30 4.27
N GLN A 165 13.30 -16.00 5.39
CA GLN A 165 13.99 -15.73 6.67
C GLN A 165 14.81 -16.95 7.14
N LYS A 166 14.27 -18.17 7.00
CA LYS A 166 15.01 -19.41 7.33
C LYS A 166 16.24 -19.65 6.45
N LYS A 167 16.25 -19.16 5.21
CA LYS A 167 17.39 -19.31 4.30
C LYS A 167 18.45 -18.22 4.50
N ALA A 168 18.07 -17.09 5.08
CA ALA A 168 18.93 -15.95 5.34
C ALA A 168 19.58 -15.96 6.73
N ALA A 169 19.11 -16.82 7.63
CA ALA A 169 19.67 -17.10 8.96
C ALA A 169 20.71 -18.22 8.91
#